data_edb09ed6b11ab74644d73fc5ad4fe7de
#
_entry.id   edb09ed6b11ab74644d73fc5ad4fe7de
#
_cell.length_a   1.000
_cell.length_b   1.000
_cell.length_c   1.000
_cell.angle_alpha   90.00
_cell.angle_beta   90.00
_cell.angle_gamma   90.00
#
_symmetry.space_group_name_H-M   'P 1'
#
loop_
_entity.id
_entity.type
_entity.pdbx_description
1 polymer ?
#
loop_
_entity_poly.entity_id
_entity_poly.type
_entity_poly.pdbx_seq_one_letter_code
_entity_poly.pdbx_strand_id
1 'polypeptide(L)'
;MKINELFNVSGKVAVVTGGSRGIGEMIAAGFLANGVKVYITARKEAALIEKASELSETYQAECIPVPCDLSTMDGMEEFAAFMKSKEEHIDFLINNAGASWGEPYADYSEKGWDKVMDLNVKSIFYLTQKLTPMLAIKASNEDPARVINIGSIDGLNVPALESYAY
;
A
#
# COMPACT_ATOMS: atom_id res chain seq x y z
N MET A 1 22.73 4.35 22.49
CA MET A 1 21.73 3.96 21.48
C MET A 1 22.34 2.85 20.63
N LYS A 2 21.73 1.68 20.60
CA LYS A 2 22.22 0.57 19.77
C LYS A 2 21.54 0.65 18.41
N ILE A 3 22.27 0.35 17.32
CA ILE A 3 21.73 0.41 15.94
C ILE A 3 20.47 -0.47 15.79
N ASN A 4 20.45 -1.63 16.44
CA ASN A 4 19.32 -2.56 16.40
C ASN A 4 18.04 -2.01 17.10
N GLU A 5 18.19 -1.00 17.97
CA GLU A 5 17.06 -0.34 18.63
C GLU A 5 16.52 0.81 17.77
N LEU A 6 17.40 1.46 16.99
CA LEU A 6 17.07 2.64 16.18
C LEU A 6 16.09 2.33 15.04
N PHE A 7 16.18 1.14 14.47
CA PHE A 7 15.37 0.68 13.35
C PHE A 7 14.45 -0.51 13.70
N ASN A 8 14.20 -0.72 14.99
CA ASN A 8 13.34 -1.82 15.42
C ASN A 8 11.88 -1.54 15.05
N VAL A 9 11.32 -2.44 14.26
CA VAL A 9 9.91 -2.40 13.83
C VAL A 9 9.12 -3.63 14.29
N SER A 10 9.75 -4.51 15.06
CA SER A 10 9.12 -5.76 15.52
C SER A 10 7.85 -5.48 16.35
N GLY A 11 6.81 -6.27 16.13
CA GLY A 11 5.52 -6.16 16.82
C GLY A 11 4.62 -5.04 16.31
N LYS A 12 5.03 -4.31 15.26
CA LYS A 12 4.24 -3.27 14.61
C LYS A 12 3.29 -3.83 13.56
N VAL A 13 2.33 -3.01 13.14
CA VAL A 13 1.32 -3.33 12.12
C VAL A 13 1.52 -2.46 10.89
N ALA A 14 1.66 -3.09 9.72
CA ALA A 14 1.81 -2.43 8.44
C ALA A 14 0.67 -2.78 7.47
N VAL A 15 0.26 -1.80 6.68
CA VAL A 15 -0.58 -1.95 5.49
C VAL A 15 0.27 -1.66 4.27
N VAL A 16 0.29 -2.59 3.30
CA VAL A 16 0.99 -2.42 2.02
C VAL A 16 -0.01 -2.59 0.88
N THR A 17 -0.35 -1.50 0.21
CA THR A 17 -1.25 -1.56 -0.94
C THR A 17 -0.53 -2.09 -2.18
N GLY A 18 -1.19 -2.93 -2.98
CA GLY A 18 -0.56 -3.57 -4.14
C GLY A 18 0.53 -4.59 -3.76
N GLY A 19 0.36 -5.28 -2.62
CA GLY A 19 1.36 -6.16 -2.01
C GLY A 19 1.50 -7.55 -2.64
N SER A 20 0.73 -7.88 -3.67
CA SER A 20 0.73 -9.24 -4.25
C SER A 20 1.89 -9.53 -5.21
N ARG A 21 2.67 -8.53 -5.61
CA ARG A 21 3.79 -8.68 -6.56
C ARG A 21 4.72 -7.46 -6.55
N GLY A 22 5.93 -7.64 -7.13
CA GLY A 22 6.86 -6.55 -7.41
C GLY A 22 7.30 -5.79 -6.17
N ILE A 23 7.34 -4.46 -6.25
CA ILE A 23 7.82 -3.59 -5.16
C ILE A 23 6.99 -3.77 -3.88
N GLY A 24 5.66 -3.86 -3.98
CA GLY A 24 4.79 -4.07 -2.82
C GLY A 24 5.05 -5.39 -2.11
N GLU A 25 5.26 -6.47 -2.84
CA GLU A 25 5.68 -7.77 -2.29
C GLU A 25 7.03 -7.67 -1.58
N MET A 26 8.02 -7.00 -2.20
CA MET A 26 9.34 -6.82 -1.60
C MET A 26 9.28 -6.01 -0.29
N ILE A 27 8.44 -4.97 -0.24
CA ILE A 27 8.21 -4.18 0.97
C ILE A 27 7.54 -5.04 2.05
N ALA A 28 6.49 -5.80 1.69
CA ALA A 28 5.82 -6.70 2.63
C ALA A 28 6.79 -7.74 3.20
N ALA A 29 7.62 -8.35 2.34
CA ALA A 29 8.66 -9.29 2.73
C ALA A 29 9.67 -8.68 3.72
N GLY A 30 10.13 -7.45 3.45
CA GLY A 30 11.02 -6.72 4.34
C GLY A 30 10.42 -6.46 5.73
N PHE A 31 9.15 -6.09 5.80
CA PHE A 31 8.45 -5.93 7.08
C PHE A 31 8.29 -7.26 7.83
N LEU A 32 7.83 -8.32 7.14
CA LEU A 32 7.65 -9.65 7.73
C LEU A 32 8.96 -10.21 8.29
N ALA A 33 10.06 -10.08 7.54
CA ALA A 33 11.39 -10.50 7.97
C ALA A 33 11.87 -9.82 9.26
N ASN A 34 11.27 -8.67 9.62
CA ASN A 34 11.57 -7.91 10.84
C ASN A 34 10.47 -7.99 11.90
N GLY A 35 9.58 -9.01 11.81
CA GLY A 35 8.58 -9.28 12.84
C GLY A 35 7.39 -8.31 12.86
N VAL A 36 7.10 -7.67 11.74
CA VAL A 36 5.91 -6.83 11.56
C VAL A 36 4.76 -7.68 11.07
N LYS A 37 3.56 -7.46 11.59
CA LYS A 37 2.31 -8.00 11.06
C LYS A 37 1.90 -7.18 9.83
N VAL A 38 1.71 -7.83 8.68
CA VAL A 38 1.49 -7.14 7.41
C VAL A 38 0.14 -7.46 6.79
N TYR A 39 -0.63 -6.44 6.47
CA TYR A 39 -1.82 -6.51 5.63
C TYR A 39 -1.45 -6.14 4.20
N ILE A 40 -1.69 -7.04 3.25
CA ILE A 40 -1.49 -6.76 1.82
C ILE A 40 -2.82 -6.70 1.10
N THR A 41 -2.97 -5.77 0.15
CA THR A 41 -4.20 -5.65 -0.63
C THR A 41 -3.94 -5.63 -2.13
N ALA A 42 -4.83 -6.25 -2.89
CA ALA A 42 -4.90 -6.23 -4.35
C ALA A 42 -6.30 -6.68 -4.81
N ARG A 43 -6.62 -6.46 -6.09
CA ARG A 43 -7.93 -6.82 -6.65
C ARG A 43 -8.10 -8.30 -6.95
N LYS A 44 -7.00 -9.00 -7.30
CA LYS A 44 -7.03 -10.43 -7.67
C LYS A 44 -6.93 -11.29 -6.42
N GLU A 45 -8.06 -11.69 -5.87
CA GLU A 45 -8.18 -12.41 -4.62
C GLU A 45 -7.32 -13.68 -4.56
N ALA A 46 -7.47 -14.61 -5.52
CA ALA A 46 -6.74 -15.89 -5.49
C ALA A 46 -5.21 -15.69 -5.44
N ALA A 47 -4.67 -14.82 -6.31
CA ALA A 47 -3.24 -14.53 -6.33
C ALA A 47 -2.77 -13.78 -5.07
N LEU A 48 -3.63 -12.98 -4.45
CA LEU A 48 -3.32 -12.29 -3.20
C LEU A 48 -3.25 -13.27 -2.02
N ILE A 49 -4.20 -14.19 -1.93
CA ILE A 49 -4.23 -15.22 -0.89
C ILE A 49 -3.01 -16.14 -1.01
N GLU A 50 -2.71 -16.63 -2.22
CA GLU A 50 -1.53 -17.45 -2.49
C GLU A 50 -0.25 -16.75 -2.05
N LYS A 51 -0.08 -15.48 -2.42
CA LYS A 51 1.10 -14.68 -2.05
C LYS A 51 1.19 -14.45 -0.54
N ALA A 52 0.09 -14.17 0.12
CA ALA A 52 0.07 -14.00 1.58
C ALA A 52 0.48 -15.29 2.31
N SER A 53 0.03 -16.45 1.86
CA SER A 53 0.43 -17.75 2.41
C SER A 53 1.92 -18.00 2.23
N GLU A 54 2.43 -17.81 1.01
CA GLU A 54 3.86 -17.93 0.67
C GLU A 54 4.74 -17.06 1.57
N LEU A 55 4.36 -15.78 1.72
CA LEU A 55 5.08 -14.83 2.56
C LEU A 55 5.02 -15.21 4.04
N SER A 56 3.86 -15.62 4.54
CA SER A 56 3.69 -16.06 5.92
C SER A 56 4.54 -17.29 6.24
N GLU A 57 4.58 -18.27 5.34
CA GLU A 57 5.39 -19.48 5.46
C GLU A 57 6.89 -19.17 5.41
N THR A 58 7.31 -18.32 4.47
CA THR A 58 8.72 -17.96 4.28
C THR A 58 9.30 -17.24 5.49
N TYR A 59 8.56 -16.28 6.04
CA TYR A 59 9.04 -15.40 7.11
C TYR A 59 8.57 -15.81 8.51
N GLN A 60 7.73 -16.84 8.63
CA GLN A 60 7.11 -17.28 9.89
C GLN A 60 6.44 -16.11 10.63
N ALA A 61 5.73 -15.26 9.88
CA ALA A 61 5.10 -14.02 10.34
C ALA A 61 3.71 -13.86 9.72
N GLU A 62 2.86 -13.01 10.30
CA GLU A 62 1.50 -12.82 9.84
C GLU A 62 1.43 -11.91 8.60
N CYS A 63 1.17 -12.49 7.43
CA CYS A 63 0.80 -11.77 6.21
C CYS A 63 -0.68 -12.02 5.89
N ILE A 64 -1.50 -10.99 5.94
CA ILE A 64 -2.96 -11.10 5.85
C ILE A 64 -3.44 -10.49 4.53
N PRO A 65 -4.08 -11.29 3.65
CA PRO A 65 -4.63 -10.80 2.41
C PRO A 65 -5.97 -10.08 2.64
N VAL A 66 -6.14 -8.90 2.04
CA VAL A 66 -7.40 -8.15 2.02
C VAL A 66 -7.75 -7.79 0.58
N PRO A 67 -8.53 -8.63 -0.12
CA PRO A 67 -8.94 -8.36 -1.49
C PRO A 67 -9.84 -7.11 -1.52
N CYS A 68 -9.43 -6.09 -2.29
CA CYS A 68 -10.27 -4.90 -2.50
C CYS A 68 -9.83 -4.12 -3.74
N ASP A 69 -10.72 -3.29 -4.28
CA ASP A 69 -10.41 -2.32 -5.33
C ASP A 69 -10.29 -0.90 -4.76
N LEU A 70 -9.06 -0.48 -4.52
CA LEU A 70 -8.76 0.84 -3.98
C LEU A 70 -8.97 1.98 -5.00
N SER A 71 -9.28 1.70 -6.26
CA SER A 71 -9.66 2.75 -7.21
C SER A 71 -11.07 3.29 -6.98
N THR A 72 -11.88 2.66 -6.12
CA THR A 72 -13.25 3.05 -5.79
C THR A 72 -13.37 3.53 -4.35
N MET A 73 -14.32 4.44 -4.11
CA MET A 73 -14.60 4.90 -2.73
C MET A 73 -15.12 3.75 -1.86
N ASP A 74 -16.00 2.91 -2.41
CA ASP A 74 -16.58 1.77 -1.70
C ASP A 74 -15.49 0.78 -1.26
N GLY A 75 -14.56 0.43 -2.16
CA GLY A 75 -13.44 -0.46 -1.83
C GLY A 75 -12.51 0.13 -0.75
N MET A 76 -12.28 1.44 -0.76
CA MET A 76 -11.52 2.10 0.30
C MET A 76 -12.28 2.11 1.65
N GLU A 77 -13.61 2.25 1.62
CA GLU A 77 -14.45 2.19 2.82
C GLU A 77 -14.49 0.79 3.41
N GLU A 78 -14.70 -0.22 2.57
CA GLU A 78 -14.68 -1.62 2.97
C GLU A 78 -13.33 -2.00 3.58
N PHE A 79 -12.23 -1.60 2.95
CA PHE A 79 -10.88 -1.83 3.48
C PHE A 79 -10.68 -1.14 4.83
N ALA A 80 -11.05 0.12 4.97
CA ALA A 80 -10.91 0.85 6.23
C ALA A 80 -11.79 0.25 7.35
N ALA A 81 -13.01 -0.18 7.02
CA ALA A 81 -13.90 -0.87 7.96
C ALA A 81 -13.31 -2.22 8.40
N PHE A 82 -12.77 -2.99 7.46
CA PHE A 82 -12.07 -4.24 7.76
C PHE A 82 -10.90 -3.99 8.72
N MET A 83 -10.03 -3.03 8.44
CA MET A 83 -8.88 -2.72 9.30
C MET A 83 -9.33 -2.35 10.73
N LYS A 84 -10.33 -1.49 10.87
CA LYS A 84 -10.92 -1.12 12.17
C LYS A 84 -11.50 -2.32 12.94
N SER A 85 -11.97 -3.36 12.25
CA SER A 85 -12.49 -4.57 12.87
C SER A 85 -11.41 -5.54 13.36
N LYS A 86 -10.17 -5.41 12.85
CA LYS A 86 -9.06 -6.34 13.10
C LYS A 86 -7.98 -5.75 13.98
N GLU A 87 -7.72 -4.45 13.89
CA GLU A 87 -6.62 -3.79 14.58
C GLU A 87 -7.10 -2.55 15.33
N GLU A 88 -6.50 -2.30 16.47
CA GLU A 88 -6.70 -1.07 17.21
C GLU A 88 -5.99 0.11 16.53
N HIS A 89 -4.80 -0.10 15.99
CA HIS A 89 -3.95 0.90 15.39
C HIS A 89 -3.18 0.36 14.18
N ILE A 90 -2.57 1.25 13.42
CA ILE A 90 -1.65 0.97 12.32
C ILE A 90 -0.39 1.82 12.54
N ASP A 91 0.79 1.22 12.38
CA ASP A 91 2.08 1.94 12.49
C ASP A 91 2.59 2.41 11.12
N PHE A 92 2.34 1.64 10.06
CA PHE A 92 2.82 1.94 8.72
C PHE A 92 1.70 1.80 7.68
N LEU A 93 1.51 2.84 6.87
CA LEU A 93 0.70 2.79 5.66
C LEU A 93 1.60 3.02 4.45
N ILE A 94 1.76 2.00 3.61
CA ILE A 94 2.54 2.07 2.38
C ILE A 94 1.58 2.11 1.19
N ASN A 95 1.41 3.29 0.63
CA ASN A 95 0.66 3.52 -0.59
C ASN A 95 1.56 3.17 -1.79
N ASN A 96 1.50 1.90 -2.21
CA ASN A 96 2.29 1.36 -3.30
C ASN A 96 1.42 0.92 -4.50
N ALA A 97 0.14 0.66 -4.30
CA ALA A 97 -0.76 0.33 -5.41
C ALA A 97 -0.73 1.43 -6.47
N GLY A 98 -0.55 1.01 -7.73
CA GLY A 98 -0.50 1.95 -8.83
C GLY A 98 -0.92 1.31 -10.15
N ALA A 99 -1.30 2.14 -11.11
CA ALA A 99 -1.64 1.77 -12.47
C ALA A 99 -0.94 2.71 -13.45
N SER A 100 -0.64 2.19 -14.62
CA SER A 100 -0.23 2.98 -15.78
C SER A 100 -1.21 2.79 -16.93
N TRP A 101 -1.28 3.78 -17.81
CA TRP A 101 -2.05 3.73 -19.04
C TRP A 101 -1.34 4.52 -20.13
N GLY A 102 -1.18 3.93 -21.31
CA GLY A 102 -0.48 4.55 -22.41
C GLY A 102 -1.39 4.72 -23.62
N GLU A 103 -1.58 5.97 -24.05
CA GLU A 103 -2.29 6.37 -25.27
C GLU A 103 -1.62 7.64 -25.82
N PRO A 104 -1.68 7.93 -27.14
CA PRO A 104 -1.24 9.20 -27.68
C PRO A 104 -1.99 10.37 -27.03
N TYR A 105 -1.30 11.46 -26.77
CA TYR A 105 -1.89 12.63 -26.10
C TYR A 105 -3.17 13.15 -26.78
N ALA A 106 -3.16 13.20 -28.11
CA ALA A 106 -4.29 13.71 -28.89
C ALA A 106 -5.58 12.87 -28.74
N ASP A 107 -5.43 11.56 -28.44
CA ASP A 107 -6.51 10.59 -28.36
C ASP A 107 -6.68 10.04 -26.93
N TYR A 108 -6.06 10.68 -25.93
CA TYR A 108 -6.06 10.17 -24.57
C TYR A 108 -7.47 10.08 -24.00
N SER A 109 -7.89 8.86 -23.65
CA SER A 109 -9.25 8.58 -23.21
C SER A 109 -9.50 8.97 -21.75
N GLU A 110 -10.73 9.41 -21.45
CA GLU A 110 -11.21 9.63 -20.08
C GLU A 110 -11.04 8.36 -19.22
N LYS A 111 -11.31 7.18 -19.80
CA LYS A 111 -11.11 5.89 -19.12
C LYS A 111 -9.66 5.66 -18.72
N GLY A 112 -8.69 6.02 -19.56
CA GLY A 112 -7.27 5.94 -19.25
C GLY A 112 -6.90 6.88 -18.12
N TRP A 113 -7.41 8.12 -18.18
CA TRP A 113 -7.25 9.13 -17.15
C TRP A 113 -7.80 8.67 -15.80
N ASP A 114 -9.07 8.29 -15.75
CA ASP A 114 -9.72 7.85 -14.52
C ASP A 114 -9.00 6.66 -13.88
N LYS A 115 -8.62 5.66 -14.69
CA LYS A 115 -7.89 4.50 -14.19
C LYS A 115 -6.60 4.87 -13.46
N VAL A 116 -5.86 5.84 -13.98
CA VAL A 116 -4.60 6.29 -13.38
C VAL A 116 -4.87 7.20 -12.19
N MET A 117 -5.72 8.20 -12.35
CA MET A 117 -5.98 9.20 -11.31
C MET A 117 -6.72 8.62 -10.11
N ASP A 118 -7.68 7.73 -10.32
CA ASP A 118 -8.40 7.09 -9.23
C ASP A 118 -7.49 6.24 -8.35
N LEU A 119 -6.54 5.49 -8.96
CA LEU A 119 -5.66 4.62 -8.18
C LEU A 119 -4.39 5.35 -7.69
N ASN A 120 -3.75 6.20 -8.50
CA ASN A 120 -2.45 6.78 -8.15
C ASN A 120 -2.55 8.07 -7.33
N VAL A 121 -3.71 8.74 -7.34
CA VAL A 121 -3.90 10.03 -6.66
C VAL A 121 -5.05 9.97 -5.66
N LYS A 122 -6.27 9.69 -6.12
CA LYS A 122 -7.48 9.71 -5.30
C LYS A 122 -7.41 8.65 -4.19
N SER A 123 -6.97 7.44 -4.52
CA SER A 123 -6.86 6.36 -3.53
C SER A 123 -5.90 6.72 -2.41
N ILE A 124 -4.75 7.29 -2.72
CA ILE A 124 -3.73 7.69 -1.74
C ILE A 124 -4.33 8.70 -0.74
N PHE A 125 -5.01 9.72 -1.25
CA PHE A 125 -5.60 10.75 -0.42
C PHE A 125 -6.70 10.18 0.50
N TYR A 126 -7.70 9.53 -0.07
CA TYR A 126 -8.87 9.08 0.70
C TYR A 126 -8.57 7.88 1.60
N LEU A 127 -7.75 6.93 1.18
CA LEU A 127 -7.33 5.83 2.04
C LEU A 127 -6.54 6.34 3.24
N THR A 128 -5.59 7.26 3.02
CA THR A 128 -4.83 7.90 4.10
C THR A 128 -5.79 8.62 5.06
N GLN A 129 -6.73 9.41 4.53
CA GLN A 129 -7.73 10.11 5.34
C GLN A 129 -8.55 9.14 6.21
N LYS A 130 -9.04 8.03 5.63
CA LYS A 130 -9.85 7.03 6.33
C LYS A 130 -9.08 6.27 7.42
N LEU A 131 -7.77 6.05 7.21
CA LEU A 131 -6.89 5.33 8.14
C LEU A 131 -6.17 6.26 9.12
N THR A 132 -6.15 7.57 8.92
CA THR A 132 -5.52 8.54 9.83
C THR A 132 -5.94 8.36 11.30
N PRO A 133 -7.21 8.13 11.65
CA PRO A 133 -7.58 7.87 13.04
C PRO A 133 -6.84 6.69 13.66
N MET A 134 -6.63 5.60 12.91
CA MET A 134 -5.91 4.41 13.38
C MET A 134 -4.39 4.65 13.47
N LEU A 135 -3.84 5.42 12.53
CA LEU A 135 -2.43 5.83 12.55
C LEU A 135 -2.10 6.73 13.75
N ALA A 136 -3.06 7.53 14.20
CA ALA A 136 -2.86 8.47 15.29
C ALA A 136 -2.94 7.83 16.71
N ILE A 137 -3.51 6.63 16.86
CA ILE A 137 -3.83 6.05 18.21
C ILE A 137 -2.57 5.87 19.07
N LYS A 138 -1.51 5.29 18.52
CA LYS A 138 -0.25 5.04 19.26
C LYS A 138 0.90 5.95 18.83
N ALA A 139 0.66 6.85 17.87
CA ALA A 139 1.70 7.74 17.38
C ALA A 139 2.14 8.73 18.45
N SER A 140 3.45 8.90 18.61
CA SER A 140 4.08 9.90 19.48
C SER A 140 5.23 10.60 18.74
N ASN A 141 5.86 11.58 19.38
CA ASN A 141 7.04 12.23 18.81
C ASN A 141 8.24 11.27 18.76
N GLU A 142 8.32 10.34 19.71
CA GLU A 142 9.40 9.35 19.82
C GLU A 142 9.17 8.15 18.90
N ASP A 143 7.92 7.78 18.68
CA ASP A 143 7.52 6.67 17.81
C ASP A 143 6.32 7.05 16.94
N PRO A 144 6.51 7.86 15.89
CA PRO A 144 5.44 8.28 15.01
C PRO A 144 4.97 7.15 14.09
N ALA A 145 3.68 7.11 13.79
CA ALA A 145 3.20 6.34 12.65
C ALA A 145 3.72 6.97 11.34
N ARG A 146 3.85 6.15 10.29
CA ARG A 146 4.45 6.59 9.02
C ARG A 146 3.55 6.27 7.85
N VAL A 147 3.30 7.29 7.02
CA VAL A 147 2.67 7.13 5.70
C VAL A 147 3.75 7.31 4.64
N ILE A 148 3.92 6.29 3.80
CA ILE A 148 4.93 6.29 2.74
C ILE A 148 4.20 6.11 1.40
N ASN A 149 4.39 7.07 0.50
CA ASN A 149 3.85 7.01 -0.86
C ASN A 149 4.96 6.61 -1.82
N ILE A 150 4.76 5.51 -2.56
CA ILE A 150 5.69 5.05 -3.58
C ILE A 150 5.39 5.81 -4.87
N GLY A 151 6.27 6.74 -5.20
CA GLY A 151 6.23 7.50 -6.44
C GLY A 151 7.06 6.86 -7.56
N SER A 152 7.28 7.60 -8.63
CA SER A 152 8.11 7.20 -9.77
C SER A 152 9.14 8.27 -10.10
N ILE A 153 10.27 7.86 -10.66
CA ILE A 153 11.25 8.77 -11.27
C ILE A 153 10.63 9.55 -12.44
N ASP A 154 9.61 9.00 -13.07
CA ASP A 154 8.86 9.65 -14.15
C ASP A 154 8.06 10.88 -13.68
N GLY A 155 7.81 11.00 -12.36
CA GLY A 155 7.30 12.23 -11.76
C GLY A 155 8.31 13.39 -11.71
N LEU A 156 9.59 13.10 -11.89
CA LEU A 156 10.70 14.08 -11.90
C LEU A 156 11.30 14.31 -13.29
N ASN A 157 11.17 13.34 -14.18
CA ASN A 157 11.71 13.38 -15.54
C ASN A 157 10.61 13.07 -16.55
N VAL A 158 10.69 13.68 -17.71
CA VAL A 158 9.83 13.32 -18.84
C VAL A 158 10.36 12.01 -19.45
N PRO A 159 9.62 10.88 -19.36
CA PRO A 159 10.07 9.64 -19.96
C PRO A 159 10.03 9.72 -21.50
N ALA A 160 10.89 8.95 -22.16
CA ALA A 160 10.92 8.83 -23.61
C ALA A 160 9.80 7.91 -24.15
N LEU A 161 8.62 7.94 -23.52
CA LEU A 161 7.45 7.16 -23.88
C LEU A 161 6.35 8.06 -24.43
N GLU A 162 5.55 7.55 -25.37
CA GLU A 162 4.41 8.27 -25.97
C GLU A 162 3.18 8.37 -25.05
N SER A 163 3.30 7.96 -23.79
CA SER A 163 2.21 7.88 -22.83
C SER A 163 2.36 8.97 -21.76
N TYR A 164 1.27 9.62 -21.38
CA TYR A 164 1.28 10.87 -20.63
C TYR A 164 0.54 10.82 -19.29
N ALA A 165 0.09 9.66 -18.86
CA ALA A 165 -0.50 9.51 -17.54
C ALA A 165 0.33 8.54 -16.68
N TYR A 166 0.99 9.07 -15.72
CA TYR A 166 1.78 8.36 -14.72
C TYR A 166 1.27 8.60 -13.32
#